data_adac533c237ba426b908b531b7032a19
#
_entry.id   adac533c237ba426b908b531b7032a19
#
_cell.length_a   1.000
_cell.length_b   1.000
_cell.length_c   1.000
_cell.angle_alpha   90.00
_cell.angle_beta   90.00
_cell.angle_gamma   90.00
#
_symmetry.space_group_name_H-M   'P 1'
#
loop_
_entity.id
_entity.type
_entity.pdbx_description
1 polymer ?
#
loop_
_entity_poly.entity_id
_entity_poly.type
_entity_poly.pdbx_seq_one_letter_code
_entity_poly.pdbx_strand_id
1 'polypeptide(L)'
;MDIQDVKDIWDRVKDELEVNLPEHIFRTWVTPLEAVDYENNTLVLLSPHQMAVDILKKNSSDKIKDAVRSVLGESATFSLTYDSDFADKYIKVRKKELSKQIAGQTEEERKTETAKMSLAQMQSSANLNLNLKFENFVVGENSKFAYNAAFSVANNPSKKFNPLFIYGSSGLGKTHLMQAIGHYIIFNKPDLKVRYVRMEEYFNEWMKCFQLNDLPNGKKKQFRNNSLMRKFHQKFQNVDVLLMDDIQFIESKMKTMEDFFSTFEALYTNNKQIVIAS
;
A
#
# COMPACT_ATOMS: atom_id res chain seq x y z
N MET A 1 -10.11 -36.82 2.31
CA MET A 1 -9.08 -36.56 1.29
C MET A 1 -7.82 -36.13 2.03
N ASP A 2 -6.62 -36.53 1.59
CA ASP A 2 -5.40 -36.06 2.24
C ASP A 2 -5.22 -34.54 1.95
N ILE A 3 -4.62 -33.79 2.91
CA ILE A 3 -4.37 -32.36 2.76
C ILE A 3 -3.52 -32.05 1.52
N GLN A 4 -2.64 -32.95 1.12
CA GLN A 4 -1.81 -32.79 -0.07
C GLN A 4 -2.66 -32.88 -1.35
N ASP A 5 -3.59 -33.81 -1.42
CA ASP A 5 -4.53 -33.95 -2.54
C ASP A 5 -5.38 -32.68 -2.72
N VAL A 6 -5.81 -32.06 -1.61
CA VAL A 6 -6.61 -30.84 -1.62
C VAL A 6 -5.80 -29.65 -2.15
N LYS A 7 -4.51 -29.58 -1.82
CA LYS A 7 -3.62 -28.54 -2.35
C LYS A 7 -3.36 -28.71 -3.84
N ASP A 8 -3.11 -29.93 -4.30
CA ASP A 8 -2.86 -30.23 -5.72
C ASP A 8 -4.12 -29.90 -6.57
N ILE A 9 -5.31 -30.17 -6.03
CA ILE A 9 -6.58 -29.75 -6.64
C ILE A 9 -6.66 -28.22 -6.74
N TRP A 10 -6.33 -27.53 -5.65
CA TRP A 10 -6.39 -26.07 -5.63
C TRP A 10 -5.41 -25.43 -6.61
N ASP A 11 -4.22 -26.00 -6.76
CA ASP A 11 -3.24 -25.51 -7.73
C ASP A 11 -3.78 -25.63 -9.17
N ARG A 12 -4.43 -26.73 -9.52
CA ARG A 12 -5.12 -26.90 -10.82
C ARG A 12 -6.28 -25.91 -11.02
N VAL A 13 -7.05 -25.64 -9.97
CA VAL A 13 -8.12 -24.62 -10.02
C VAL A 13 -7.54 -23.22 -10.19
N LYS A 14 -6.38 -22.93 -9.57
CA LYS A 14 -5.69 -21.64 -9.76
C LYS A 14 -5.20 -21.45 -11.19
N ASP A 15 -4.67 -22.48 -11.84
CA ASP A 15 -4.24 -22.42 -13.23
C ASP A 15 -5.40 -22.02 -14.17
N GLU A 16 -6.59 -22.57 -13.95
CA GLU A 16 -7.81 -22.20 -14.67
C GLU A 16 -8.24 -20.75 -14.37
N LEU A 17 -8.14 -20.33 -13.12
CA LEU A 17 -8.53 -18.98 -12.71
C LEU A 17 -7.54 -17.91 -13.20
N GLU A 18 -6.26 -18.22 -13.36
CA GLU A 18 -5.25 -17.30 -13.89
C GLU A 18 -5.58 -16.90 -15.33
N VAL A 19 -6.11 -17.82 -16.12
CA VAL A 19 -6.53 -17.53 -17.50
C VAL A 19 -7.85 -16.75 -17.56
N ASN A 20 -8.79 -17.03 -16.64
CA ASN A 20 -10.17 -16.53 -16.71
C ASN A 20 -10.43 -15.26 -15.88
N LEU A 21 -9.50 -14.86 -15.04
CA LEU A 21 -9.59 -13.66 -14.21
C LEU A 21 -8.60 -12.58 -14.67
N PRO A 22 -8.95 -11.30 -14.51
CA PRO A 22 -7.98 -10.24 -14.68
C PRO A 22 -6.77 -10.44 -13.75
N GLU A 23 -5.55 -10.28 -14.26
CA GLU A 23 -4.29 -10.53 -13.54
C GLU A 23 -4.26 -9.89 -12.14
N HIS A 24 -4.76 -8.66 -12.01
CA HIS A 24 -4.80 -7.96 -10.74
C HIS A 24 -5.76 -8.59 -9.72
N ILE A 25 -6.88 -9.21 -10.16
CA ILE A 25 -7.80 -9.93 -9.29
C ILE A 25 -7.17 -11.23 -8.84
N PHE A 26 -6.58 -11.98 -9.78
CA PHE A 26 -5.94 -13.25 -9.49
C PHE A 26 -4.79 -13.10 -8.49
N ARG A 27 -3.83 -12.23 -8.80
CA ARG A 27 -2.65 -12.03 -7.94
C ARG A 27 -2.99 -11.49 -6.56
N THR A 28 -3.96 -10.61 -6.46
CA THR A 28 -4.28 -9.95 -5.19
C THR A 28 -5.18 -10.77 -4.30
N TRP A 29 -6.18 -11.46 -4.87
CA TRP A 29 -7.24 -12.07 -4.10
C TRP A 29 -7.28 -13.59 -4.16
N VAL A 30 -6.84 -14.20 -5.28
CA VAL A 30 -6.86 -15.65 -5.45
C VAL A 30 -5.57 -16.29 -4.98
N THR A 31 -4.42 -15.69 -5.34
CA THR A 31 -3.09 -16.23 -4.94
C THR A 31 -2.93 -16.44 -3.43
N PRO A 32 -3.43 -15.55 -2.54
CA PRO A 32 -3.31 -15.73 -1.09
C PRO A 32 -4.25 -16.77 -0.50
N LEU A 33 -5.21 -17.32 -1.27
CA LEU A 33 -6.15 -18.32 -0.76
C LEU A 33 -5.45 -19.67 -0.59
N GLU A 34 -5.82 -20.39 0.46
CA GLU A 34 -5.45 -21.79 0.65
C GLU A 34 -6.69 -22.68 0.71
N ALA A 35 -6.62 -23.81 0.02
CA ALA A 35 -7.60 -24.89 0.19
C ALA A 35 -7.18 -25.73 1.39
N VAL A 36 -8.10 -25.91 2.31
CA VAL A 36 -7.86 -26.61 3.58
C VAL A 36 -8.62 -27.92 3.70
N ASP A 37 -9.71 -28.05 2.97
CA ASP A 37 -10.55 -29.25 3.03
C ASP A 37 -11.39 -29.43 1.75
N TYR A 38 -11.85 -30.68 1.51
CA TYR A 38 -12.82 -31.01 0.48
C TYR A 38 -13.80 -32.06 1.03
N GLU A 39 -14.98 -31.57 1.39
CA GLU A 39 -16.06 -32.38 1.94
C GLU A 39 -17.40 -32.11 1.23
N ASN A 40 -18.22 -33.17 1.08
CA ASN A 40 -19.56 -33.05 0.49
C ASN A 40 -19.60 -32.29 -0.85
N ASN A 41 -18.65 -32.55 -1.73
CA ASN A 41 -18.47 -31.82 -3.01
C ASN A 41 -18.19 -30.31 -2.86
N THR A 42 -17.72 -29.88 -1.69
CA THR A 42 -17.41 -28.47 -1.41
C THR A 42 -15.93 -28.30 -1.11
N LEU A 43 -15.22 -27.53 -1.92
CA LEU A 43 -13.84 -27.11 -1.68
C LEU A 43 -13.83 -25.94 -0.69
N VAL A 44 -13.19 -26.16 0.47
CA VAL A 44 -13.11 -25.15 1.53
C VAL A 44 -11.86 -24.32 1.34
N LEU A 45 -12.05 -23.03 1.09
CA LEU A 45 -10.99 -22.06 0.88
C LEU A 45 -10.93 -21.08 2.06
N LEU A 46 -9.71 -20.86 2.58
CA LEU A 46 -9.43 -19.83 3.57
C LEU A 46 -8.76 -18.64 2.94
N SER A 47 -9.21 -17.47 3.32
CA SER A 47 -8.61 -16.19 2.95
C SER A 47 -7.93 -15.54 4.16
N PRO A 48 -6.70 -15.00 4.00
CA PRO A 48 -6.08 -14.18 5.05
C PRO A 48 -6.71 -12.78 5.16
N HIS A 49 -7.66 -12.43 4.27
CA HIS A 49 -8.28 -11.12 4.20
C HIS A 49 -9.80 -11.22 4.10
N GLN A 50 -10.52 -10.67 5.07
CA GLN A 50 -12.00 -10.64 5.06
C GLN A 50 -12.54 -10.04 3.76
N MET A 51 -11.88 -9.01 3.26
CA MET A 51 -12.27 -8.33 2.04
C MET A 51 -12.13 -9.18 0.76
N ALA A 52 -11.14 -10.07 0.70
CA ALA A 52 -11.03 -11.01 -0.41
C ALA A 52 -12.30 -11.87 -0.52
N VAL A 53 -12.83 -12.28 0.63
CA VAL A 53 -14.09 -13.03 0.70
C VAL A 53 -15.24 -12.24 0.09
N ASP A 54 -15.38 -10.96 0.47
CA ASP A 54 -16.49 -10.11 -0.01
C ASP A 54 -16.36 -9.80 -1.51
N ILE A 55 -15.17 -9.46 -1.97
CA ILE A 55 -14.90 -9.12 -3.38
C ILE A 55 -15.07 -10.35 -4.27
N LEU A 56 -14.49 -11.49 -3.90
CA LEU A 56 -14.54 -12.70 -4.71
C LEU A 56 -15.96 -13.28 -4.75
N LYS A 57 -16.69 -13.29 -3.62
CA LYS A 57 -18.08 -13.74 -3.58
C LYS A 57 -18.98 -12.85 -4.45
N LYS A 58 -18.74 -11.56 -4.49
CA LYS A 58 -19.59 -10.61 -5.23
C LYS A 58 -19.28 -10.55 -6.72
N ASN A 59 -17.99 -10.56 -7.10
CA ASN A 59 -17.57 -10.22 -8.46
C ASN A 59 -16.99 -11.40 -9.24
N SER A 60 -16.64 -12.51 -8.59
CA SER A 60 -15.91 -13.62 -9.22
C SER A 60 -16.43 -15.00 -8.81
N SER A 61 -17.55 -15.06 -8.07
CA SER A 61 -18.11 -16.30 -7.56
C SER A 61 -18.38 -17.32 -8.67
N ASP A 62 -19.00 -16.89 -9.76
CA ASP A 62 -19.34 -17.79 -10.88
C ASP A 62 -18.08 -18.35 -11.54
N LYS A 63 -17.06 -17.51 -11.77
CA LYS A 63 -15.79 -17.94 -12.36
C LYS A 63 -15.03 -18.94 -11.48
N ILE A 64 -15.03 -18.71 -10.15
CA ILE A 64 -14.44 -19.66 -9.21
C ILE A 64 -15.20 -20.97 -9.21
N LYS A 65 -16.53 -20.89 -9.24
CA LYS A 65 -17.38 -22.08 -9.29
C LYS A 65 -17.19 -22.88 -10.58
N ASP A 66 -17.07 -22.21 -11.71
CA ASP A 66 -16.82 -22.84 -13.00
C ASP A 66 -15.43 -23.52 -13.03
N ALA A 67 -14.38 -22.87 -12.53
CA ALA A 67 -13.05 -23.44 -12.41
C ALA A 67 -13.01 -24.65 -11.45
N VAL A 68 -13.72 -24.59 -10.33
CA VAL A 68 -13.84 -25.72 -9.39
C VAL A 68 -14.57 -26.90 -10.05
N ARG A 69 -15.62 -26.64 -10.82
CA ARG A 69 -16.37 -27.66 -11.56
C ARG A 69 -15.56 -28.29 -12.70
N SER A 70 -14.78 -27.50 -13.39
CA SER A 70 -13.86 -27.99 -14.43
C SER A 70 -12.89 -29.05 -13.90
N VAL A 71 -12.40 -28.88 -12.66
CA VAL A 71 -11.40 -29.75 -12.06
C VAL A 71 -12.04 -30.91 -11.29
N LEU A 72 -13.15 -30.67 -10.57
CA LEU A 72 -13.76 -31.64 -9.62
C LEU A 72 -15.09 -32.24 -10.09
N GLY A 73 -15.64 -31.75 -11.22
CA GLY A 73 -16.91 -32.22 -11.79
C GLY A 73 -18.10 -31.30 -11.47
N GLU A 74 -19.18 -31.46 -12.25
CA GLU A 74 -20.36 -30.57 -12.28
C GLU A 74 -21.05 -30.34 -10.92
N SER A 75 -21.00 -31.32 -10.02
CA SER A 75 -21.61 -31.22 -8.68
C SER A 75 -20.76 -30.47 -7.67
N ALA A 76 -19.52 -30.12 -8.02
CA ALA A 76 -18.60 -29.47 -7.10
C ALA A 76 -18.93 -27.98 -6.91
N THR A 77 -18.70 -27.51 -5.71
CA THR A 77 -18.84 -26.10 -5.32
C THR A 77 -17.69 -25.67 -4.40
N PHE A 78 -17.67 -24.43 -3.99
CA PHE A 78 -16.65 -23.92 -3.04
C PHE A 78 -17.30 -23.16 -1.90
N SER A 79 -16.61 -23.16 -0.77
CA SER A 79 -16.87 -22.28 0.38
C SER A 79 -15.64 -21.41 0.61
N LEU A 80 -15.83 -20.12 0.75
CA LEU A 80 -14.75 -19.14 0.96
C LEU A 80 -15.03 -18.39 2.26
N THR A 81 -14.12 -18.51 3.23
CA THR A 81 -14.24 -17.87 4.54
C THR A 81 -12.95 -17.15 4.93
N TYR A 82 -13.08 -16.14 5.77
CA TYR A 82 -11.96 -15.51 6.46
C TYR A 82 -11.70 -16.26 7.76
N ASP A 83 -10.44 -16.47 8.06
CA ASP A 83 -9.99 -17.04 9.32
C ASP A 83 -8.85 -16.22 9.89
N SER A 84 -8.98 -15.76 11.15
CA SER A 84 -8.01 -14.88 11.81
C SER A 84 -6.69 -15.59 12.12
N ASP A 85 -6.75 -16.86 12.52
CA ASP A 85 -5.55 -17.63 12.86
C ASP A 85 -4.77 -17.96 11.59
N PHE A 86 -5.48 -18.24 10.50
CA PHE A 86 -4.88 -18.39 9.17
C PHE A 86 -4.24 -17.09 8.70
N ALA A 87 -4.89 -15.94 8.88
CA ALA A 87 -4.35 -14.63 8.53
C ALA A 87 -3.04 -14.33 9.29
N ASP A 88 -2.99 -14.61 10.59
CA ASP A 88 -1.79 -14.44 11.40
C ASP A 88 -0.66 -15.37 10.98
N LYS A 89 -0.98 -16.63 10.66
CA LYS A 89 -0.02 -17.60 10.15
C LYS A 89 0.51 -17.22 8.77
N TYR A 90 -0.36 -16.77 7.86
CA TYR A 90 0.01 -16.29 6.54
C TYR A 90 0.96 -15.10 6.63
N ILE A 91 0.67 -14.12 7.49
CA ILE A 91 1.54 -12.96 7.73
C ILE A 91 2.92 -13.39 8.26
N LYS A 92 2.98 -14.35 9.18
CA LYS A 92 4.24 -14.89 9.71
C LYS A 92 5.07 -15.61 8.66
N VAL A 93 4.42 -16.44 7.83
CA VAL A 93 5.09 -17.17 6.73
C VAL A 93 5.61 -16.19 5.69
N ARG A 94 4.79 -15.21 5.26
CA ARG A 94 5.18 -14.20 4.28
C ARG A 94 6.35 -13.34 4.75
N LYS A 95 6.36 -12.99 6.04
CA LYS A 95 7.52 -12.29 6.66
C LYS A 95 8.79 -13.15 6.61
N LYS A 96 8.67 -14.47 6.84
CA LYS A 96 9.79 -15.40 6.82
C LYS A 96 10.32 -15.66 5.39
N GLU A 97 9.44 -15.70 4.41
CA GLU A 97 9.83 -15.80 2.99
C GLU A 97 10.54 -14.55 2.50
N LEU A 98 10.02 -13.37 2.86
CA LEU A 98 10.64 -12.10 2.56
C LEU A 98 12.04 -11.99 3.18
N SER A 99 12.20 -12.45 4.45
CA SER A 99 13.51 -12.49 5.10
C SER A 99 14.48 -13.52 4.48
N LYS A 100 13.98 -14.63 3.91
CA LYS A 100 14.80 -15.60 3.18
C LYS A 100 15.24 -15.10 1.80
N GLN A 101 14.38 -14.40 1.08
CA GLN A 101 14.73 -13.73 -0.18
C GLN A 101 15.83 -12.66 0.03
N ILE A 102 15.79 -11.99 1.19
CA ILE A 102 16.82 -11.04 1.63
C ILE A 102 18.13 -11.74 2.00
N ALA A 103 18.08 -12.97 2.53
CA ALA A 103 19.27 -13.72 2.98
C ALA A 103 20.03 -14.46 1.86
N GLY A 104 19.42 -14.63 0.67
CA GLY A 104 20.01 -15.37 -0.46
C GLY A 104 20.90 -14.54 -1.40
N GLN A 105 21.16 -13.26 -1.10
CA GLN A 105 22.01 -12.40 -1.92
C GLN A 105 23.48 -12.48 -1.48
N THR A 106 24.39 -12.51 -2.47
CA THR A 106 25.84 -12.68 -2.27
C THR A 106 26.52 -11.51 -1.56
N GLU A 107 27.67 -11.77 -0.92
CA GLU A 107 28.41 -10.78 -0.11
C GLU A 107 28.85 -9.49 -0.85
N GLU A 108 28.91 -9.54 -2.17
CA GLU A 108 29.26 -8.35 -3.01
C GLU A 108 28.08 -7.36 -3.14
N GLU A 109 26.85 -7.85 -3.13
CA GLU A 109 25.63 -7.00 -3.11
C GLU A 109 25.40 -6.34 -1.74
N ARG A 110 25.98 -6.89 -0.67
CA ARG A 110 25.90 -6.31 0.70
C ARG A 110 26.71 -5.04 0.88
N LYS A 111 27.70 -4.79 0.06
CA LYS A 111 28.60 -3.59 0.16
C LYS A 111 28.02 -2.33 -0.47
N THR A 112 26.97 -2.45 -1.29
CA THR A 112 26.31 -1.32 -1.95
C THR A 112 24.91 -1.03 -1.40
N GLU A 113 24.42 -1.83 -0.45
CA GLU A 113 23.09 -1.64 0.14
C GLU A 113 23.19 -1.02 1.53
N THR A 114 22.62 0.17 1.64
CA THR A 114 22.05 0.63 2.91
C THR A 114 21.25 -0.51 3.53
N ALA A 115 21.61 -0.93 4.75
CA ALA A 115 21.01 -2.05 5.47
C ALA A 115 19.49 -2.15 5.22
N LYS A 116 19.02 -3.28 4.68
CA LYS A 116 17.59 -3.53 4.46
C LYS A 116 16.86 -3.43 5.79
N MET A 117 16.08 -2.36 5.93
CA MET A 117 15.32 -2.06 7.14
C MET A 117 14.27 -3.14 7.37
N SER A 118 14.01 -3.52 8.62
CA SER A 118 12.88 -4.38 8.94
C SER A 118 11.55 -3.72 8.53
N LEU A 119 10.50 -4.51 8.31
CA LEU A 119 9.18 -3.97 7.97
C LEU A 119 8.70 -2.91 8.97
N ALA A 120 8.96 -3.11 10.27
CA ALA A 120 8.63 -2.14 11.32
C ALA A 120 9.44 -0.84 11.17
N GLN A 121 10.72 -0.93 10.79
CA GLN A 121 11.55 0.24 10.52
C GLN A 121 11.08 0.99 9.27
N MET A 122 10.68 0.28 8.21
CA MET A 122 10.10 0.90 7.02
C MET A 122 8.80 1.63 7.32
N GLN A 123 7.90 1.03 8.10
CA GLN A 123 6.65 1.67 8.54
C GLN A 123 6.91 2.88 9.43
N SER A 124 7.87 2.79 10.35
CA SER A 124 8.29 3.91 11.20
C SER A 124 8.93 5.03 10.38
N SER A 125 9.83 4.70 9.44
CA SER A 125 10.46 5.68 8.55
C SER A 125 9.48 6.35 7.59
N ALA A 126 8.40 5.64 7.22
CA ALA A 126 7.30 6.16 6.42
C ALA A 126 6.33 7.04 7.22
N ASN A 127 6.46 7.12 8.55
CA ASN A 127 5.60 7.87 9.47
C ASN A 127 4.12 7.40 9.43
N LEU A 128 3.89 6.07 9.36
CA LEU A 128 2.55 5.48 9.26
C LEU A 128 2.05 4.97 10.62
N ASN A 129 0.77 5.19 10.89
CA ASN A 129 0.07 4.63 12.05
C ASN A 129 -0.34 3.17 11.78
N LEU A 130 0.15 2.23 12.58
CA LEU A 130 -0.03 0.79 12.41
C LEU A 130 -1.49 0.32 12.36
N ASN A 131 -2.43 1.12 12.89
CA ASN A 131 -3.85 0.78 12.94
C ASN A 131 -4.63 1.22 11.68
N LEU A 132 -4.05 2.06 10.83
CA LEU A 132 -4.72 2.61 9.66
C LEU A 132 -4.39 1.79 8.39
N LYS A 133 -4.96 0.59 8.32
CA LYS A 133 -4.80 -0.36 7.22
C LYS A 133 -6.12 -0.57 6.49
N PHE A 134 -6.07 -1.15 5.27
CA PHE A 134 -7.28 -1.49 4.51
C PHE A 134 -8.19 -2.47 5.26
N GLU A 135 -7.61 -3.40 6.02
CA GLU A 135 -8.33 -4.42 6.79
C GLU A 135 -9.21 -3.79 7.90
N ASN A 136 -8.79 -2.63 8.41
CA ASN A 136 -9.50 -1.93 9.49
C ASN A 136 -10.45 -0.83 8.97
N PHE A 137 -10.51 -0.63 7.64
CA PHE A 137 -11.35 0.40 7.04
C PHE A 137 -12.79 -0.10 6.82
N VAL A 138 -13.76 0.59 7.38
CA VAL A 138 -15.17 0.27 7.16
C VAL A 138 -15.63 0.87 5.83
N VAL A 139 -15.92 0.02 4.86
CA VAL A 139 -16.38 0.45 3.53
C VAL A 139 -17.88 0.68 3.54
N GLY A 140 -18.31 1.94 3.55
CA GLY A 140 -19.71 2.34 3.31
C GLY A 140 -19.95 2.62 1.82
N GLU A 141 -21.22 2.79 1.42
CA GLU A 141 -21.58 3.09 0.04
C GLU A 141 -20.89 4.36 -0.50
N ASN A 142 -20.82 5.40 0.30
CA ASN A 142 -20.19 6.68 -0.06
C ASN A 142 -18.66 6.60 -0.15
N SER A 143 -18.01 5.67 0.55
CA SER A 143 -16.56 5.51 0.55
C SER A 143 -16.06 4.44 -0.41
N LYS A 144 -16.94 3.65 -1.01
CA LYS A 144 -16.60 2.51 -1.87
C LYS A 144 -15.77 2.91 -3.09
N PHE A 145 -16.10 4.02 -3.74
CA PHE A 145 -15.34 4.51 -4.89
C PHE A 145 -13.93 4.95 -4.46
N ALA A 146 -13.83 5.74 -3.39
CA ALA A 146 -12.54 6.20 -2.84
C ALA A 146 -11.67 5.01 -2.39
N TYR A 147 -12.30 4.03 -1.74
CA TYR A 147 -11.63 2.80 -1.34
C TYR A 147 -11.05 2.05 -2.55
N ASN A 148 -11.84 1.80 -3.60
CA ASN A 148 -11.40 1.09 -4.79
C ASN A 148 -10.29 1.84 -5.55
N ALA A 149 -10.36 3.17 -5.61
CA ALA A 149 -9.32 4.01 -6.19
C ALA A 149 -8.02 3.92 -5.38
N ALA A 150 -8.11 4.05 -4.04
CA ALA A 150 -6.99 3.91 -3.12
C ALA A 150 -6.33 2.54 -3.23
N PHE A 151 -7.14 1.49 -3.28
CA PHE A 151 -6.66 0.11 -3.43
C PHE A 151 -5.99 -0.12 -4.80
N SER A 152 -6.55 0.45 -5.89
CA SER A 152 -5.94 0.41 -7.22
C SER A 152 -4.56 1.06 -7.26
N VAL A 153 -4.39 2.21 -6.57
CA VAL A 153 -3.10 2.89 -6.41
C VAL A 153 -2.12 2.04 -5.60
N ALA A 154 -2.57 1.44 -4.51
CA ALA A 154 -1.74 0.58 -3.67
C ALA A 154 -1.19 -0.62 -4.43
N ASN A 155 -2.03 -1.25 -5.27
CA ASN A 155 -1.61 -2.37 -6.11
C ASN A 155 -0.63 -1.96 -7.21
N ASN A 156 -0.90 -0.85 -7.89
CA ASN A 156 -0.11 -0.41 -9.04
C ASN A 156 0.19 1.09 -8.95
N PRO A 157 1.15 1.50 -8.10
CA PRO A 157 1.53 2.89 -7.98
C PRO A 157 1.93 3.50 -9.32
N SER A 158 1.59 4.75 -9.54
CA SER A 158 1.90 5.57 -10.71
C SER A 158 1.27 5.12 -12.05
N LYS A 159 0.35 4.15 -12.05
CA LYS A 159 -0.21 3.61 -13.31
C LYS A 159 -1.56 4.21 -13.70
N LYS A 160 -2.52 4.35 -12.75
CA LYS A 160 -3.90 4.77 -13.11
C LYS A 160 -4.29 6.13 -12.56
N PHE A 161 -4.04 6.37 -11.28
CA PHE A 161 -4.41 7.58 -10.57
C PHE A 161 -3.15 8.23 -9.99
N ASN A 162 -2.53 9.13 -10.75
CA ASN A 162 -1.37 9.88 -10.30
C ASN A 162 -1.47 11.34 -10.78
N PRO A 163 -1.71 12.30 -9.88
CA PRO A 163 -1.97 12.13 -8.45
C PRO A 163 -3.34 11.50 -8.14
N LEU A 164 -3.45 10.77 -7.00
CA LEU A 164 -4.72 10.45 -6.39
C LEU A 164 -5.10 11.56 -5.41
N PHE A 165 -6.25 12.19 -5.62
CA PHE A 165 -6.77 13.20 -4.72
C PHE A 165 -7.99 12.68 -3.97
N ILE A 166 -7.90 12.60 -2.63
CA ILE A 166 -8.96 12.13 -1.74
C ILE A 166 -9.50 13.33 -0.97
N TYR A 167 -10.74 13.73 -1.24
CA TYR A 167 -11.35 14.88 -0.62
C TYR A 167 -12.71 14.54 0.00
N GLY A 168 -13.13 15.34 0.96
CA GLY A 168 -14.43 15.17 1.63
C GLY A 168 -14.43 15.71 3.05
N SER A 169 -15.59 15.69 3.69
CA SER A 169 -15.78 16.20 5.05
C SER A 169 -14.87 15.51 6.08
N SER A 170 -14.62 16.18 7.20
CA SER A 170 -13.85 15.61 8.30
C SER A 170 -14.49 14.32 8.82
N GLY A 171 -13.68 13.38 9.30
CA GLY A 171 -14.18 12.12 9.88
C GLY A 171 -14.52 11.01 8.88
N LEU A 172 -14.48 11.26 7.55
CA LEU A 172 -14.83 10.26 6.53
C LEU A 172 -13.72 9.23 6.21
N GLY A 173 -12.62 9.23 6.96
CA GLY A 173 -11.56 8.23 6.80
C GLY A 173 -10.54 8.52 5.71
N LYS A 174 -10.39 9.78 5.24
CA LYS A 174 -9.39 10.17 4.22
C LYS A 174 -7.97 9.78 4.63
N THR A 175 -7.54 10.20 5.82
CA THR A 175 -6.24 9.83 6.42
C THR A 175 -6.07 8.33 6.52
N HIS A 176 -7.14 7.60 6.90
CA HIS A 176 -7.12 6.15 6.99
C HIS A 176 -6.82 5.51 5.62
N LEU A 177 -7.58 5.86 4.59
CA LEU A 177 -7.37 5.34 3.23
C LEU A 177 -5.96 5.67 2.71
N MET A 178 -5.49 6.88 2.93
CA MET A 178 -4.15 7.29 2.53
C MET A 178 -3.08 6.45 3.21
N GLN A 179 -3.15 6.26 4.52
CA GLN A 179 -2.17 5.45 5.25
C GLN A 179 -2.29 3.97 4.94
N ALA A 180 -3.49 3.48 4.66
CA ALA A 180 -3.72 2.11 4.19
C ALA A 180 -2.98 1.83 2.86
N ILE A 181 -2.98 2.79 1.92
CA ILE A 181 -2.15 2.71 0.70
C ILE A 181 -0.68 2.50 1.06
N GLY A 182 -0.15 3.30 1.98
CA GLY A 182 1.24 3.22 2.41
C GLY A 182 1.59 1.87 3.04
N HIS A 183 0.76 1.38 3.96
CA HIS A 183 0.95 0.07 4.58
C HIS A 183 0.93 -1.06 3.57
N TYR A 184 -0.02 -1.03 2.65
CA TYR A 184 -0.14 -2.05 1.62
C TYR A 184 1.08 -2.08 0.69
N ILE A 185 1.58 -0.91 0.26
CA ILE A 185 2.76 -0.82 -0.59
C ILE A 185 4.01 -1.33 0.14
N ILE A 186 4.25 -0.90 1.37
CA ILE A 186 5.41 -1.35 2.16
C ILE A 186 5.39 -2.87 2.35
N PHE A 187 4.21 -3.45 2.55
CA PHE A 187 4.09 -4.89 2.75
C PHE A 187 4.30 -5.69 1.46
N ASN A 188 3.72 -5.24 0.33
CA ASN A 188 3.73 -6.01 -0.92
C ASN A 188 4.87 -5.61 -1.88
N LYS A 189 5.46 -4.43 -1.69
CA LYS A 189 6.51 -3.85 -2.54
C LYS A 189 7.57 -3.16 -1.68
N PRO A 190 8.34 -3.96 -0.89
CA PRO A 190 9.29 -3.43 0.11
C PRO A 190 10.42 -2.61 -0.49
N ASP A 191 10.68 -2.73 -1.79
CA ASP A 191 11.69 -1.93 -2.50
C ASP A 191 11.26 -0.48 -2.73
N LEU A 192 9.95 -0.18 -2.60
CA LEU A 192 9.44 1.18 -2.78
C LEU A 192 9.52 1.98 -1.49
N LYS A 193 10.11 3.18 -1.60
CA LYS A 193 10.20 4.14 -0.51
C LYS A 193 8.91 4.91 -0.38
N VAL A 194 8.16 4.65 0.69
CA VAL A 194 6.90 5.34 1.01
C VAL A 194 7.17 6.38 2.09
N ARG A 195 6.56 7.55 1.96
CA ARG A 195 6.55 8.59 2.98
C ARG A 195 5.17 9.20 3.13
N TYR A 196 4.68 9.19 4.37
CA TYR A 196 3.52 9.95 4.80
C TYR A 196 3.96 11.22 5.52
N VAL A 197 3.29 12.33 5.24
CA VAL A 197 3.52 13.62 5.91
C VAL A 197 2.23 14.43 5.92
N ARG A 198 1.97 15.13 7.02
CA ARG A 198 0.95 16.19 7.05
C ARG A 198 1.53 17.48 6.48
N MET A 199 0.72 18.25 5.80
CA MET A 199 1.16 19.53 5.24
C MET A 199 1.72 20.48 6.30
N GLU A 200 1.18 20.45 7.52
CA GLU A 200 1.73 21.21 8.64
C GLU A 200 3.17 20.79 9.00
N GLU A 201 3.46 19.49 9.04
CA GLU A 201 4.81 18.99 9.31
C GLU A 201 5.78 19.36 8.18
N TYR A 202 5.32 19.22 6.92
CA TYR A 202 6.08 19.67 5.75
C TYR A 202 6.45 21.14 5.84
N PHE A 203 5.48 22.02 6.17
CA PHE A 203 5.71 23.43 6.38
C PHE A 203 6.71 23.73 7.50
N ASN A 204 6.57 23.06 8.64
CA ASN A 204 7.45 23.27 9.78
C ASN A 204 8.89 22.83 9.47
N GLU A 205 9.08 21.76 8.70
CA GLU A 205 10.40 21.34 8.24
C GLU A 205 10.98 22.31 7.20
N TRP A 206 10.14 22.82 6.30
CA TRP A 206 10.53 23.85 5.36
C TRP A 206 10.98 25.14 6.07
N MET A 207 10.24 25.58 7.09
CA MET A 207 10.60 26.75 7.90
C MET A 207 11.95 26.62 8.60
N LYS A 208 12.35 25.42 9.03
CA LYS A 208 13.68 25.16 9.60
C LYS A 208 14.83 25.41 8.62
N CYS A 209 14.54 25.44 7.32
CA CYS A 209 15.55 25.74 6.31
C CYS A 209 15.89 27.23 6.23
N PHE A 210 15.21 28.07 6.99
CA PHE A 210 15.47 29.50 7.04
C PHE A 210 16.02 29.92 8.39
N GLN A 211 17.09 30.69 8.37
CA GLN A 211 17.73 31.25 9.56
C GLN A 211 17.46 32.75 9.63
N LEU A 212 17.18 33.23 10.84
CA LEU A 212 17.07 34.67 11.13
C LEU A 212 18.44 35.16 11.58
N ASN A 213 19.10 35.97 10.77
CA ASN A 213 20.34 36.62 11.14
C ASN A 213 20.08 38.08 11.45
N ASP A 214 20.71 38.57 12.52
CA ASP A 214 20.71 40.00 12.88
C ASP A 214 21.60 40.78 11.90
N LEU A 215 21.04 41.85 11.36
CA LEU A 215 21.79 42.79 10.53
C LEU A 215 22.43 43.91 11.41
N PRO A 216 23.50 44.54 10.92
CA PRO A 216 24.18 45.62 11.68
C PRO A 216 23.29 46.81 12.08
N ASN A 217 22.14 46.96 11.44
CA ASN A 217 21.13 48.01 11.70
C ASN A 217 20.02 47.54 12.67
N GLY A 218 20.18 46.41 13.39
CA GLY A 218 19.18 45.85 14.31
C GLY A 218 17.98 45.19 13.64
N LYS A 219 17.95 45.13 12.31
CA LYS A 219 16.90 44.43 11.58
C LYS A 219 17.27 42.95 11.45
N LYS A 220 16.26 42.10 11.48
CA LYS A 220 16.43 40.63 11.21
C LYS A 220 16.13 40.34 9.75
N LYS A 221 17.00 39.63 9.08
CA LYS A 221 16.76 39.13 7.73
C LYS A 221 16.77 37.63 7.72
N GLN A 222 15.78 37.06 7.05
CA GLN A 222 15.69 35.59 6.87
C GLN A 222 16.59 35.16 5.71
N PHE A 223 17.50 34.25 5.99
CA PHE A 223 18.38 33.65 5.00
C PHE A 223 18.03 32.18 4.79
N ARG A 224 18.02 31.76 3.53
CA ARG A 224 17.82 30.36 3.15
C ARG A 224 19.13 29.58 3.41
N ASN A 225 19.06 28.54 4.25
CA ASN A 225 20.18 27.63 4.44
C ASN A 225 20.15 26.55 3.34
N ASN A 226 21.03 26.67 2.37
CA ASN A 226 21.06 25.77 1.20
C ASN A 226 21.37 24.30 1.58
N SER A 227 22.12 24.06 2.65
CA SER A 227 22.40 22.69 3.10
C SER A 227 21.16 22.02 3.69
N LEU A 228 20.43 22.75 4.56
CA LEU A 228 19.16 22.26 5.12
C LEU A 228 18.11 22.09 4.04
N MET A 229 18.01 23.02 3.09
CA MET A 229 17.08 22.94 1.97
C MET A 229 17.37 21.72 1.08
N ARG A 230 18.63 21.40 0.83
CA ARG A 230 19.01 20.20 0.09
C ARG A 230 18.56 18.93 0.81
N LYS A 231 18.76 18.84 2.13
CA LYS A 231 18.28 17.72 2.95
C LYS A 231 16.76 17.61 2.93
N PHE A 232 16.07 18.77 2.98
CA PHE A 232 14.62 18.84 2.87
C PHE A 232 14.13 18.26 1.53
N HIS A 233 14.68 18.72 0.40
CA HIS A 233 14.32 18.18 -0.92
C HIS A 233 14.65 16.68 -1.03
N GLN A 234 15.83 16.25 -0.56
CA GLN A 234 16.17 14.82 -0.54
C GLN A 234 15.16 13.99 0.25
N LYS A 235 14.65 14.50 1.37
CA LYS A 235 13.68 13.82 2.21
C LYS A 235 12.33 13.60 1.52
N PHE A 236 11.87 14.55 0.73
CA PHE A 236 10.54 14.52 0.10
C PHE A 236 10.55 14.17 -1.39
N GLN A 237 11.66 14.34 -2.08
CA GLN A 237 11.79 14.01 -3.52
C GLN A 237 12.41 12.62 -3.76
N ASN A 238 13.19 12.08 -2.80
CA ASN A 238 13.81 10.76 -2.95
C ASN A 238 12.92 9.65 -2.37
N VAL A 239 11.66 9.64 -2.80
CA VAL A 239 10.65 8.65 -2.44
C VAL A 239 9.98 8.11 -3.71
N ASP A 240 9.39 6.93 -3.64
CA ASP A 240 8.63 6.34 -4.73
C ASP A 240 7.13 6.64 -4.58
N VAL A 241 6.68 6.85 -3.34
CA VAL A 241 5.30 7.17 -3.00
C VAL A 241 5.27 8.27 -1.95
N LEU A 242 4.70 9.42 -2.27
CA LEU A 242 4.44 10.50 -1.33
C LEU A 242 2.95 10.55 -0.99
N LEU A 243 2.64 10.45 0.31
CA LEU A 243 1.30 10.55 0.87
C LEU A 243 1.23 11.87 1.67
N MET A 244 0.46 12.84 1.19
CA MET A 244 0.39 14.17 1.78
C MET A 244 -1.02 14.48 2.26
N ASP A 245 -1.15 14.65 3.57
CA ASP A 245 -2.43 14.88 4.24
C ASP A 245 -2.64 16.35 4.61
N ASP A 246 -3.92 16.74 4.72
CA ASP A 246 -4.34 18.08 5.14
C ASP A 246 -3.76 19.20 4.26
N ILE A 247 -3.82 19.03 2.92
CA ILE A 247 -3.22 19.98 1.95
C ILE A 247 -3.76 21.41 2.11
N GLN A 248 -4.98 21.59 2.61
CA GLN A 248 -5.59 22.90 2.85
C GLN A 248 -4.76 23.80 3.78
N PHE A 249 -3.88 23.22 4.60
CA PHE A 249 -2.99 24.00 5.48
C PHE A 249 -2.05 24.95 4.73
N ILE A 250 -1.80 24.68 3.42
CA ILE A 250 -0.90 25.52 2.61
C ILE A 250 -1.57 26.76 1.99
N GLU A 251 -2.91 26.83 1.97
CA GLU A 251 -3.66 27.87 1.24
C GLU A 251 -3.22 29.32 1.52
N SER A 252 -2.79 29.63 2.74
CA SER A 252 -2.34 30.95 3.13
C SER A 252 -0.82 31.18 3.06
N LYS A 253 -0.03 30.22 2.50
CA LYS A 253 1.44 30.17 2.63
C LYS A 253 2.14 30.13 1.27
N MET A 254 2.04 31.22 0.49
CA MET A 254 2.49 31.29 -0.91
C MET A 254 3.91 30.76 -1.17
N LYS A 255 4.90 31.13 -0.35
CA LYS A 255 6.29 30.70 -0.55
C LYS A 255 6.48 29.18 -0.35
N THR A 256 5.75 28.59 0.60
CA THR A 256 5.76 27.16 0.83
C THR A 256 5.01 26.44 -0.29
N MET A 257 4.00 27.08 -0.85
CA MET A 257 3.25 26.56 -2.00
C MET A 257 4.16 26.43 -3.23
N GLU A 258 5.04 27.39 -3.50
CA GLU A 258 6.01 27.31 -4.60
C GLU A 258 6.99 26.13 -4.42
N ASP A 259 7.56 25.96 -3.24
CA ASP A 259 8.46 24.83 -2.92
C ASP A 259 7.71 23.48 -2.94
N PHE A 260 6.45 23.47 -2.51
CA PHE A 260 5.60 22.29 -2.62
C PHE A 260 5.35 21.91 -4.08
N PHE A 261 5.00 22.86 -4.94
CA PHE A 261 4.82 22.59 -6.37
C PHE A 261 6.10 22.11 -7.02
N SER A 262 7.26 22.65 -6.65
CA SER A 262 8.56 22.13 -7.14
C SER A 262 8.79 20.66 -6.72
N THR A 263 8.44 20.31 -5.49
CA THR A 263 8.51 18.91 -5.01
C THR A 263 7.53 18.02 -5.75
N PHE A 264 6.29 18.47 -5.92
CA PHE A 264 5.24 17.79 -6.68
C PHE A 264 5.68 17.52 -8.12
N GLU A 265 6.17 18.57 -8.82
CA GLU A 265 6.61 18.49 -10.21
C GLU A 265 7.79 17.51 -10.37
N ALA A 266 8.75 17.55 -9.46
CA ALA A 266 9.88 16.64 -9.46
C ALA A 266 9.44 15.18 -9.30
N LEU A 267 8.49 14.89 -8.42
CA LEU A 267 7.95 13.54 -8.24
C LEU A 267 7.12 13.09 -9.44
N TYR A 268 6.23 13.96 -9.93
CA TYR A 268 5.34 13.65 -11.05
C TYR A 268 6.13 13.35 -12.34
N THR A 269 7.11 14.18 -12.67
CA THR A 269 7.97 14.01 -13.84
C THR A 269 8.80 12.72 -13.79
N ASN A 270 9.17 12.29 -12.58
CA ASN A 270 9.89 11.03 -12.36
C ASN A 270 8.95 9.82 -12.16
N ASN A 271 7.68 9.92 -12.54
CA ASN A 271 6.68 8.86 -12.40
C ASN A 271 6.55 8.29 -10.98
N LYS A 272 6.73 9.12 -9.95
CA LYS A 272 6.51 8.73 -8.56
C LYS A 272 5.04 8.89 -8.21
N GLN A 273 4.51 8.01 -7.36
CA GLN A 273 3.11 8.11 -6.93
C GLN A 273 2.93 9.26 -5.94
N ILE A 274 1.92 10.06 -6.17
CA ILE A 274 1.50 11.12 -5.27
C ILE A 274 0.05 10.84 -4.84
N VAL A 275 -0.22 10.90 -3.54
CA VAL A 275 -1.56 10.85 -2.97
C VAL A 275 -1.74 12.07 -2.07
N ILE A 276 -2.83 12.80 -2.27
CA ILE A 276 -3.14 14.03 -1.54
C ILE A 276 -4.52 13.89 -0.91
N ALA A 277 -4.66 14.32 0.36
CA ALA A 277 -5.95 14.42 1.03
C ALA A 277 -6.26 15.85 1.51
N SER A 278 -7.58 16.18 1.50
CA SER A 278 -8.11 17.48 1.94
C SER A 278 -9.46 17.31 2.64
#